data_63620ef1f56fae51e835bb9d1f9d055d
#
_entry.id   63620ef1f56fae51e835bb9d1f9d055d
#
_cell.length_a   1.000
_cell.length_b   1.000
_cell.length_c   1.000
_cell.angle_alpha   90.00
_cell.angle_beta   90.00
_cell.angle_gamma   90.00
#
_symmetry.space_group_name_H-M   'P 1'
#
loop_
_entity.id
_entity.type
_entity.pdbx_description
1 polymer ?
#
loop_
_entity_poly.entity_id
_entity_poly.type
_entity_poly.pdbx_seq_one_letter_code
_entity_poly.pdbx_strand_id
1 'polypeptide(L)'
;MYIYKVILIVYYKRNILCGSGQKVCSRYLNFIPVVVEQSGRGERAYDIYSRLLKERIICLMGPITDNVSSVVIAQLLFLQSENSKNPIHMYINSPGGSVTAGLGIYDTMQYVLPPVATWCVGQACSMASLLLAAGTKGMRHSLPNARIMTHQPSGGVSGQATDIQIQALEILKLKKQINQLYVKHTGLDLEKIERCMERDNFMSPTEAKEFGIIDKVLSHPMQEEAEAESTKLPLKEDGIDYVSQC
;
A
#
# COMPACT_ATOMS: atom_id res chain seq x y z
N MET A 1 24.49 -7.31 -15.27
CA MET A 1 24.33 -8.15 -14.06
C MET A 1 24.93 -7.36 -12.89
N TYR A 2 24.10 -6.73 -12.06
CA TYR A 2 24.58 -5.96 -10.90
C TYR A 2 24.77 -6.91 -9.72
N ILE A 3 25.99 -6.97 -9.20
CA ILE A 3 26.28 -7.77 -8.00
C ILE A 3 25.97 -6.88 -6.78
N TYR A 4 24.90 -7.21 -6.07
CA TYR A 4 24.55 -6.56 -4.80
C TYR A 4 25.25 -7.29 -3.64
N LYS A 5 26.07 -6.58 -2.88
CA LYS A 5 26.53 -7.05 -1.57
C LYS A 5 25.61 -6.44 -0.49
N VAL A 6 24.89 -7.29 0.20
CA VAL A 6 24.16 -6.88 1.41
C VAL A 6 25.15 -6.92 2.56
N ILE A 7 25.55 -5.77 3.09
CA ILE A 7 26.40 -5.68 4.27
C ILE A 7 25.50 -5.43 5.47
N LEU A 8 25.35 -6.44 6.31
CA LEU A 8 24.67 -6.31 7.59
C LEU A 8 25.65 -5.62 8.56
N ILE A 9 25.51 -4.30 8.74
CA ILE A 9 26.30 -3.58 9.75
C ILE A 9 25.65 -3.83 11.10
N VAL A 10 26.20 -4.79 11.86
CA VAL A 10 25.79 -5.04 13.25
C VAL A 10 26.46 -4.01 14.13
N TYR A 11 25.73 -2.99 14.56
CA TYR A 11 26.21 -2.11 15.62
C TYR A 11 26.14 -2.83 16.97
N TYR A 12 27.30 -3.17 17.49
CA TYR A 12 27.42 -3.76 18.83
C TYR A 12 27.01 -2.72 19.89
N LYS A 13 26.00 -3.06 20.68
CA LYS A 13 25.53 -2.22 21.78
C LYS A 13 26.63 -2.15 22.85
N ARG A 14 27.35 -1.04 22.97
CA ARG A 14 28.14 -0.76 24.15
C ARG A 14 27.19 -0.42 25.29
N ASN A 15 27.05 -1.31 26.25
CA ASN A 15 26.37 -1.03 27.50
C ASN A 15 27.19 0.02 28.27
N ILE A 16 26.74 1.28 28.25
CA ILE A 16 27.22 2.30 29.16
C ILE A 16 26.46 2.06 30.46
N LEU A 17 27.13 1.48 31.45
CA LEU A 17 26.66 1.41 32.81
C LEU A 17 26.66 2.83 33.38
N CYS A 18 25.50 3.46 33.46
CA CYS A 18 25.30 4.66 34.25
C CYS A 18 24.84 4.22 35.63
N GLY A 19 25.69 4.43 36.64
CA GLY A 19 25.38 4.12 38.03
C GLY A 19 24.32 5.08 38.57
N SER A 20 23.10 4.60 38.66
CA SER A 20 21.99 4.97 39.52
C SER A 20 20.71 4.32 38.96
N GLY A 21 20.03 3.51 39.76
CA GLY A 21 18.97 2.57 39.44
C GLY A 21 17.72 3.06 38.69
N GLN A 22 17.87 3.71 37.55
CA GLN A 22 16.78 4.03 36.65
C GLN A 22 16.67 2.97 35.56
N LYS A 23 15.49 2.35 35.46
CA LYS A 23 15.13 1.45 34.36
C LYS A 23 15.34 2.16 33.01
N VAL A 24 16.40 1.80 32.29
CA VAL A 24 16.63 2.25 30.93
C VAL A 24 15.51 1.67 30.08
N CYS A 25 14.62 2.54 29.60
CA CYS A 25 13.62 2.19 28.60
C CYS A 25 14.35 1.67 27.35
N SER A 26 14.26 0.36 27.11
CA SER A 26 14.82 -0.26 25.91
C SER A 26 14.05 0.24 24.69
N ARG A 27 14.54 1.31 24.05
CA ARG A 27 14.05 1.69 22.72
C ARG A 27 14.48 0.58 21.76
N TYR A 28 13.56 -0.18 21.24
CA TYR A 28 13.80 -1.05 20.10
C TYR A 28 14.17 -0.17 18.91
N LEU A 29 15.46 -0.03 18.64
CA LEU A 29 15.94 0.54 17.40
C LEU A 29 15.62 -0.47 16.30
N ASN A 30 14.62 -0.19 15.47
CA ASN A 30 14.44 -0.94 14.24
C ASN A 30 15.70 -0.78 13.38
N PHE A 31 16.40 -1.89 13.19
CA PHE A 31 17.64 -1.90 12.43
C PHE A 31 17.29 -1.83 10.94
N ILE A 32 17.62 -0.72 10.29
CA ILE A 32 17.44 -0.56 8.85
C ILE A 32 18.73 -1.04 8.17
N PRO A 33 18.69 -2.10 7.35
CA PRO A 33 19.87 -2.61 6.66
C PRO A 33 20.37 -1.64 5.60
N VAL A 34 21.70 -1.61 5.41
CA VAL A 34 22.37 -0.83 4.38
C VAL A 34 22.76 -1.75 3.23
N VAL A 35 22.49 -1.31 2.00
CA VAL A 35 22.83 -1.97 0.74
C VAL A 35 23.93 -1.17 0.06
N VAL A 36 25.00 -1.85 -0.39
CA VAL A 36 26.07 -1.23 -1.16
C VAL A 36 25.91 -1.60 -2.63
N GLU A 37 25.79 -0.61 -3.48
CA GLU A 37 25.73 -0.74 -4.93
C GLU A 37 27.11 -0.43 -5.53
N GLN A 38 27.68 -1.38 -6.25
CA GLN A 38 28.92 -1.19 -7.01
C GLN A 38 28.57 -0.75 -8.44
N SER A 39 29.03 0.44 -8.81
CA SER A 39 28.95 0.95 -10.19
C SER A 39 30.35 1.16 -10.74
N GLY A 40 30.49 1.24 -12.07
CA GLY A 40 31.78 1.54 -12.70
C GLY A 40 32.44 2.87 -12.27
N ARG A 41 31.73 3.69 -11.46
CA ARG A 41 32.20 4.98 -10.90
C ARG A 41 32.47 4.93 -9.39
N GLY A 42 32.38 3.75 -8.74
CA GLY A 42 32.60 3.57 -7.31
C GLY A 42 31.46 2.89 -6.57
N GLU A 43 31.61 2.80 -5.26
CA GLU A 43 30.62 2.20 -4.34
C GLU A 43 29.72 3.29 -3.73
N ARG A 44 28.41 3.02 -3.69
CA ARG A 44 27.43 3.88 -3.00
C ARG A 44 26.63 3.06 -2.00
N ALA A 45 26.55 3.54 -0.77
CA ALA A 45 25.74 2.95 0.29
C ALA A 45 24.37 3.64 0.36
N TYR A 46 23.31 2.85 0.46
CA TYR A 46 21.93 3.29 0.66
C TYR A 46 21.31 2.49 1.80
N ASP A 47 20.43 3.08 2.59
CA ASP A 47 19.50 2.28 3.36
C ASP A 47 18.52 1.56 2.42
N ILE A 48 17.92 0.46 2.89
CA ILE A 48 17.09 -0.40 2.02
C ILE A 48 15.88 0.36 1.46
N TYR A 49 15.25 1.26 2.23
CA TYR A 49 14.08 2.01 1.77
C TYR A 49 14.46 3.06 0.71
N SER A 50 15.58 3.76 0.90
CA SER A 50 16.13 4.69 -0.11
C SER A 50 16.50 3.95 -1.39
N ARG A 51 17.02 2.71 -1.29
CA ARG A 51 17.33 1.90 -2.47
C ARG A 51 16.06 1.46 -3.21
N LEU A 52 15.02 1.05 -2.49
CA LEU A 52 13.72 0.71 -3.07
C LEU A 52 13.05 1.92 -3.72
N LEU A 53 13.18 3.11 -3.13
CA LEU A 53 12.63 4.35 -3.69
C LEU A 53 13.22 4.66 -5.08
N LYS A 54 14.48 4.34 -5.34
CA LYS A 54 15.08 4.45 -6.69
C LYS A 54 14.38 3.57 -7.73
N GLU A 55 13.80 2.44 -7.32
CA GLU A 55 12.97 1.57 -8.16
C GLU A 55 11.48 1.98 -8.14
N ARG A 56 11.19 3.21 -7.69
CA ARG A 56 9.84 3.79 -7.57
C ARG A 56 8.92 3.02 -6.62
N ILE A 57 9.50 2.39 -5.60
CA ILE A 57 8.80 1.61 -4.58
C ILE A 57 8.69 2.41 -3.30
N ILE A 58 7.46 2.62 -2.83
CA ILE A 58 7.13 3.22 -1.54
C ILE A 58 6.65 2.11 -0.61
N CYS A 59 7.17 2.07 0.62
CA CYS A 59 6.77 1.08 1.64
C CYS A 59 5.93 1.77 2.72
N LEU A 60 4.62 1.54 2.71
CA LEU A 60 3.70 1.98 3.77
C LEU A 60 3.56 0.85 4.80
N MET A 61 4.44 0.85 5.81
CA MET A 61 4.55 -0.20 6.81
C MET A 61 4.19 0.34 8.20
N GLY A 62 3.27 -0.37 8.91
CA GLY A 62 2.82 0.02 10.25
C GLY A 62 1.72 1.08 10.27
N PRO A 63 1.44 1.71 11.44
CA PRO A 63 0.33 2.66 11.60
C PRO A 63 0.52 3.94 10.78
N ILE A 64 -0.58 4.44 10.21
CA ILE A 64 -0.63 5.71 9.49
C ILE A 64 -0.72 6.85 10.49
N THR A 65 0.39 7.54 10.67
CA THR A 65 0.52 8.75 11.51
C THR A 65 0.85 9.96 10.65
N ASP A 66 0.79 11.16 11.22
CA ASP A 66 1.13 12.40 10.50
C ASP A 66 2.58 12.37 9.98
N ASN A 67 3.52 11.80 10.74
CA ASN A 67 4.91 11.65 10.32
C ASN A 67 5.04 10.71 9.11
N VAL A 68 4.36 9.55 9.15
CA VAL A 68 4.36 8.59 8.04
C VAL A 68 3.72 9.21 6.80
N SER A 69 2.60 9.91 6.97
CA SER A 69 1.91 10.63 5.90
C SER A 69 2.83 11.65 5.22
N SER A 70 3.51 12.49 6.01
CA SER A 70 4.43 13.50 5.49
C SER A 70 5.55 12.88 4.63
N VAL A 71 6.11 11.75 5.07
CA VAL A 71 7.17 11.05 4.31
C VAL A 71 6.62 10.45 3.02
N VAL A 72 5.47 9.77 3.07
CA VAL A 72 4.86 9.15 1.88
C VAL A 72 4.46 10.20 0.85
N ILE A 73 3.87 11.33 1.28
CA ILE A 73 3.54 12.46 0.41
C ILE A 73 4.80 13.01 -0.27
N ALA A 74 5.88 13.23 0.49
CA ALA A 74 7.14 13.72 -0.06
C ALA A 74 7.72 12.72 -1.09
N GLN A 75 7.66 11.42 -0.83
CA GLN A 75 8.10 10.38 -1.77
C GLN A 75 7.26 10.37 -3.06
N LEU A 76 5.93 10.49 -2.98
CA LEU A 76 5.06 10.58 -4.15
C LEU A 76 5.40 11.77 -5.03
N LEU A 77 5.55 12.96 -4.42
CA LEU A 77 5.91 14.19 -5.14
C LEU A 77 7.32 14.12 -5.74
N PHE A 78 8.27 13.55 -5.03
CA PHE A 78 9.63 13.33 -5.53
C PHE A 78 9.63 12.40 -6.75
N LEU A 79 8.95 11.25 -6.68
CA LEU A 79 8.89 10.30 -7.79
C LEU A 79 8.15 10.87 -9.02
N GLN A 80 7.14 11.73 -8.82
CA GLN A 80 6.52 12.47 -9.91
C GLN A 80 7.52 13.43 -10.57
N SER A 81 8.35 14.14 -9.78
CA SER A 81 9.32 15.07 -10.33
C SER A 81 10.43 14.39 -11.13
N GLU A 82 10.81 13.15 -10.76
CA GLU A 82 11.77 12.36 -11.52
C GLU A 82 11.21 11.83 -12.85
N ASN A 83 10.00 11.27 -12.83
CA ASN A 83 9.35 10.74 -14.02
C ASN A 83 7.83 10.71 -13.84
N SER A 84 7.12 11.46 -14.68
CA SER A 84 5.67 11.58 -14.62
C SER A 84 4.89 10.47 -15.35
N LYS A 85 5.57 9.54 -16.02
CA LYS A 85 4.93 8.48 -16.83
C LYS A 85 5.01 7.09 -16.21
N ASN A 86 6.17 6.77 -15.61
CA ASN A 86 6.39 5.44 -15.04
C ASN A 86 5.58 5.23 -13.76
N PRO A 87 5.00 4.04 -13.54
CA PRO A 87 4.21 3.77 -12.37
C PRO A 87 5.01 3.89 -11.06
N ILE A 88 4.31 4.24 -10.00
CA ILE A 88 4.79 4.20 -8.62
C ILE A 88 4.17 2.96 -7.96
N HIS A 89 4.97 2.16 -7.26
CA HIS A 89 4.53 0.96 -6.57
C HIS A 89 4.45 1.21 -5.06
N MET A 90 3.26 1.16 -4.48
CA MET A 90 3.06 1.33 -3.05
C MET A 90 2.75 -0.01 -2.39
N TYR A 91 3.68 -0.52 -1.59
CA TYR A 91 3.52 -1.74 -0.80
C TYR A 91 2.95 -1.40 0.57
N ILE A 92 1.83 -2.02 0.91
CA ILE A 92 1.02 -1.70 2.09
C ILE A 92 1.00 -2.90 3.04
N ASN A 93 1.48 -2.68 4.27
CA ASN A 93 1.32 -3.56 5.41
C ASN A 93 0.99 -2.71 6.64
N SER A 94 -0.28 -2.36 6.80
CA SER A 94 -0.71 -1.36 7.77
C SER A 94 -2.05 -1.71 8.42
N PRO A 95 -2.17 -1.52 9.73
CA PRO A 95 -3.45 -1.63 10.44
C PRO A 95 -4.38 -0.42 10.21
N GLY A 96 -3.96 0.57 9.40
CA GLY A 96 -4.63 1.87 9.30
C GLY A 96 -4.08 2.89 10.27
N GLY A 97 -4.88 3.88 10.63
CA GLY A 97 -4.46 4.94 11.56
C GLY A 97 -5.26 6.24 11.40
N SER A 98 -4.59 7.39 11.53
CA SER A 98 -5.22 8.70 11.44
C SER A 98 -5.93 8.90 10.09
N VAL A 99 -7.21 9.28 10.15
CA VAL A 99 -8.04 9.52 8.96
C VAL A 99 -7.49 10.70 8.15
N THR A 100 -7.18 11.80 8.81
CA THR A 100 -6.68 13.02 8.14
C THR A 100 -5.32 12.80 7.49
N ALA A 101 -4.40 12.08 8.19
CA ALA A 101 -3.12 11.68 7.64
C ALA A 101 -3.29 10.77 6.40
N GLY A 102 -4.20 9.82 6.47
CA GLY A 102 -4.51 8.94 5.35
C GLY A 102 -5.17 9.64 4.17
N LEU A 103 -6.08 10.59 4.42
CA LEU A 103 -6.67 11.42 3.36
C LEU A 103 -5.63 12.29 2.66
N GLY A 104 -4.62 12.79 3.37
CA GLY A 104 -3.51 13.51 2.75
C GLY A 104 -2.71 12.63 1.78
N ILE A 105 -2.44 11.37 2.14
CA ILE A 105 -1.81 10.39 1.22
C ILE A 105 -2.76 10.11 0.04
N TYR A 106 -4.05 9.86 0.32
CA TYR A 106 -5.07 9.58 -0.70
C TYR A 106 -5.12 10.69 -1.76
N ASP A 107 -5.28 11.93 -1.33
CA ASP A 107 -5.37 13.07 -2.22
C ASP A 107 -4.10 13.23 -3.06
N THR A 108 -2.92 13.01 -2.47
CA THR A 108 -1.65 13.04 -3.18
C THR A 108 -1.56 11.92 -4.22
N MET A 109 -2.00 10.70 -3.90
CA MET A 109 -2.08 9.58 -4.87
C MET A 109 -2.97 9.91 -6.06
N GLN A 110 -4.07 10.65 -5.83
CA GLN A 110 -4.97 11.07 -6.93
C GLN A 110 -4.45 12.28 -7.71
N TYR A 111 -3.61 13.11 -7.07
CA TYR A 111 -3.08 14.34 -7.66
C TYR A 111 -1.87 14.09 -8.56
N VAL A 112 -1.00 13.13 -8.22
CA VAL A 112 0.21 12.85 -9.00
C VAL A 112 -0.13 12.26 -10.37
N LEU A 113 0.66 12.63 -11.39
CA LEU A 113 0.45 12.18 -12.78
C LEU A 113 0.79 10.70 -13.01
N PRO A 114 1.88 10.12 -12.40
CA PRO A 114 2.19 8.72 -12.59
C PRO A 114 1.07 7.83 -12.04
N PRO A 115 0.73 6.70 -12.70
CA PRO A 115 -0.17 5.73 -12.12
C PRO A 115 0.43 5.13 -10.83
N VAL A 116 -0.41 4.94 -9.83
CA VAL A 116 -0.01 4.37 -8.53
C VAL A 116 -0.54 2.94 -8.44
N ALA A 117 0.37 1.97 -8.53
CA ALA A 117 0.07 0.56 -8.29
C ALA A 117 0.14 0.26 -6.79
N THR A 118 -0.90 -0.38 -6.24
CA THR A 118 -0.97 -0.71 -4.82
C THR A 118 -0.87 -2.22 -4.58
N TRP A 119 -0.17 -2.61 -3.52
CA TRP A 119 0.15 -3.99 -3.19
C TRP A 119 -0.12 -4.26 -1.71
N CYS A 120 -1.09 -5.11 -1.40
CA CYS A 120 -1.30 -5.55 -0.03
C CYS A 120 -0.37 -6.72 0.31
N VAL A 121 0.52 -6.50 1.29
CA VAL A 121 1.49 -7.48 1.81
C VAL A 121 1.25 -7.65 3.31
N GLY A 122 0.68 -8.76 3.72
CA GLY A 122 0.32 -9.02 5.11
C GLY A 122 -1.07 -8.46 5.45
N GLN A 123 -1.22 -7.15 5.64
CA GLN A 123 -2.53 -6.56 5.93
C GLN A 123 -2.73 -5.14 5.37
N ALA A 124 -3.98 -4.83 5.07
CA ALA A 124 -4.43 -3.47 4.78
C ALA A 124 -5.78 -3.25 5.47
N CYS A 125 -5.76 -2.61 6.64
CA CYS A 125 -6.96 -2.44 7.46
C CYS A 125 -7.35 -0.97 7.57
N SER A 126 -8.66 -0.70 7.71
CA SER A 126 -9.19 0.65 7.96
C SER A 126 -8.71 1.64 6.90
N MET A 127 -8.09 2.74 7.29
CA MET A 127 -7.57 3.76 6.36
C MET A 127 -6.61 3.18 5.33
N ALA A 128 -5.83 2.14 5.66
CA ALA A 128 -4.92 1.48 4.72
C ALA A 128 -5.66 0.71 3.61
N SER A 129 -6.85 0.16 3.88
CA SER A 129 -7.66 -0.49 2.85
C SER A 129 -8.27 0.52 1.86
N LEU A 130 -8.53 1.75 2.30
CA LEU A 130 -8.91 2.83 1.39
C LEU A 130 -7.73 3.21 0.47
N LEU A 131 -6.51 3.33 1.01
CA LEU A 131 -5.32 3.59 0.19
C LEU A 131 -5.04 2.47 -0.81
N LEU A 132 -5.27 1.20 -0.41
CA LEU A 132 -5.18 0.05 -1.31
C LEU A 132 -6.19 0.18 -2.46
N ALA A 133 -7.45 0.49 -2.16
CA ALA A 133 -8.51 0.69 -3.14
C ALA A 133 -8.27 1.90 -4.05
N ALA A 134 -7.56 2.93 -3.55
CA ALA A 134 -7.27 4.17 -4.24
C ALA A 134 -6.20 4.06 -5.32
N GLY A 135 -5.54 2.92 -5.44
CA GLY A 135 -4.61 2.62 -6.54
C GLY A 135 -5.27 2.73 -7.91
N THR A 136 -4.45 2.91 -8.93
CA THR A 136 -4.92 2.94 -10.34
C THR A 136 -5.67 1.66 -10.67
N LYS A 137 -6.86 1.78 -11.25
CA LYS A 137 -7.70 0.63 -11.61
C LYS A 137 -6.94 -0.32 -12.56
N GLY A 138 -7.00 -1.62 -12.27
CA GLY A 138 -6.22 -2.66 -12.95
C GLY A 138 -4.83 -2.91 -12.34
N MET A 139 -4.37 -2.03 -11.42
CA MET A 139 -3.05 -2.09 -10.79
C MET A 139 -3.13 -2.21 -9.25
N ARG A 140 -4.23 -2.72 -8.72
CA ARG A 140 -4.43 -2.95 -7.30
C ARG A 140 -4.31 -4.45 -7.01
N HIS A 141 -3.30 -4.80 -6.20
CA HIS A 141 -2.87 -6.18 -6.02
C HIS A 141 -2.89 -6.59 -4.55
N SER A 142 -3.02 -7.89 -4.31
CA SER A 142 -2.82 -8.48 -2.99
C SER A 142 -2.08 -9.81 -3.10
N LEU A 143 -1.26 -10.13 -2.10
CA LEU A 143 -0.70 -11.45 -1.93
C LEU A 143 -1.77 -12.40 -1.33
N PRO A 144 -1.67 -13.73 -1.58
CA PRO A 144 -2.78 -14.67 -1.32
C PRO A 144 -3.12 -14.87 0.15
N ASN A 145 -2.19 -14.59 1.07
CA ASN A 145 -2.38 -14.75 2.52
C ASN A 145 -2.59 -13.40 3.25
N ALA A 146 -2.80 -12.31 2.53
CA ALA A 146 -3.05 -11.01 3.12
C ALA A 146 -4.46 -10.93 3.74
N ARG A 147 -4.65 -9.95 4.64
CA ARG A 147 -5.96 -9.64 5.23
C ARG A 147 -6.32 -8.19 4.93
N ILE A 148 -7.51 -7.98 4.45
CA ILE A 148 -8.05 -6.66 4.17
C ILE A 148 -9.23 -6.43 5.09
N MET A 149 -9.33 -5.25 5.72
CA MET A 149 -10.43 -4.94 6.61
C MET A 149 -10.94 -3.54 6.39
N THR A 150 -12.26 -3.41 6.29
CA THR A 150 -12.96 -2.12 6.19
C THR A 150 -13.88 -1.93 7.39
N HIS A 151 -13.95 -0.71 7.90
CA HIS A 151 -14.89 -0.31 8.93
C HIS A 151 -15.09 1.21 8.94
N GLN A 152 -16.12 1.70 9.63
CA GLN A 152 -16.36 3.13 9.82
C GLN A 152 -15.25 3.80 10.65
N PRO A 153 -15.02 5.11 10.47
CA PRO A 153 -14.09 5.84 11.33
C PRO A 153 -14.54 5.78 12.79
N SER A 154 -13.58 5.58 13.69
CA SER A 154 -13.79 5.63 15.13
C SER A 154 -13.16 6.90 15.70
N GLY A 155 -13.77 7.46 16.71
CA GLY A 155 -13.26 8.62 17.44
C GLY A 155 -13.89 8.73 18.80
N GLY A 156 -13.22 9.48 19.68
CA GLY A 156 -13.72 9.82 21.00
C GLY A 156 -13.40 11.29 21.31
N VAL A 157 -14.29 11.95 22.02
CA VAL A 157 -14.14 13.36 22.42
C VAL A 157 -14.67 13.55 23.84
N SER A 158 -13.98 14.36 24.60
CA SER A 158 -14.45 14.84 25.92
C SER A 158 -14.23 16.34 26.00
N GLY A 159 -15.15 17.04 26.63
CA GLY A 159 -15.10 18.50 26.74
C GLY A 159 -16.48 19.09 27.04
N GLN A 160 -16.68 20.37 26.72
CA GLN A 160 -17.98 21.04 26.86
C GLN A 160 -18.99 20.45 25.85
N ALA A 161 -20.28 20.48 26.20
CA ALA A 161 -21.34 19.87 25.40
C ALA A 161 -21.33 20.34 23.92
N THR A 162 -21.11 21.63 23.69
CA THR A 162 -21.02 22.22 22.35
C THR A 162 -19.83 21.69 21.56
N ASP A 163 -18.67 21.54 22.22
CA ASP A 163 -17.45 20.99 21.56
C ASP A 163 -17.65 19.53 21.18
N ILE A 164 -18.30 18.74 22.05
CA ILE A 164 -18.65 17.34 21.78
C ILE A 164 -19.59 17.28 20.55
N GLN A 165 -20.58 18.15 20.46
CA GLN A 165 -21.51 18.20 19.33
C GLN A 165 -20.78 18.54 18.03
N ILE A 166 -19.91 19.54 18.03
CA ILE A 166 -19.13 19.95 16.85
C ILE A 166 -18.27 18.78 16.35
N GLN A 167 -17.55 18.09 17.25
CA GLN A 167 -16.71 16.96 16.90
C GLN A 167 -17.52 15.76 16.39
N ALA A 168 -18.67 15.47 17.02
CA ALA A 168 -19.55 14.40 16.55
C ALA A 168 -20.05 14.64 15.13
N LEU A 169 -20.46 15.88 14.82
CA LEU A 169 -20.88 16.25 13.46
C LEU A 169 -19.73 16.12 12.46
N GLU A 170 -18.51 16.46 12.84
CA GLU A 170 -17.35 16.31 11.96
C GLU A 170 -17.02 14.86 11.67
N ILE A 171 -17.05 13.98 12.68
CA ILE A 171 -16.85 12.53 12.49
C ILE A 171 -17.91 11.95 11.53
N LEU A 172 -19.16 12.38 11.64
CA LEU A 172 -20.23 11.94 10.73
C LEU A 172 -19.99 12.41 9.27
N LYS A 173 -19.45 13.62 9.07
CA LYS A 173 -19.05 14.08 7.74
C LYS A 173 -17.92 13.24 7.16
N LEU A 174 -16.90 12.96 7.96
CA LEU A 174 -15.77 12.09 7.56
C LEU A 174 -16.26 10.68 7.23
N LYS A 175 -17.18 10.10 8.03
CA LYS A 175 -17.81 8.80 7.71
C LYS A 175 -18.44 8.82 6.32
N LYS A 176 -19.27 9.83 6.04
CA LYS A 176 -19.93 9.96 4.74
C LYS A 176 -18.92 10.13 3.59
N GLN A 177 -17.89 10.94 3.78
CA GLN A 177 -16.83 11.16 2.80
C GLN A 177 -16.10 9.85 2.48
N ILE A 178 -15.66 9.10 3.50
CA ILE A 178 -14.96 7.83 3.32
C ILE A 178 -15.84 6.82 2.59
N ASN A 179 -17.12 6.72 2.94
CA ASN A 179 -18.06 5.83 2.23
C ASN A 179 -18.15 6.19 0.73
N GLN A 180 -18.22 7.48 0.41
CA GLN A 180 -18.23 7.95 -0.99
C GLN A 180 -16.93 7.61 -1.74
N LEU A 181 -15.77 7.66 -1.05
CA LEU A 181 -14.50 7.25 -1.64
C LEU A 181 -14.49 5.73 -1.94
N TYR A 182 -15.03 4.90 -1.05
CA TYR A 182 -15.16 3.47 -1.35
C TYR A 182 -16.13 3.22 -2.52
N VAL A 183 -17.27 3.89 -2.58
CA VAL A 183 -18.17 3.84 -3.75
C VAL A 183 -17.43 4.13 -5.05
N LYS A 184 -16.64 5.23 -5.06
CA LYS A 184 -15.85 5.65 -6.23
C LYS A 184 -14.88 4.56 -6.71
N HIS A 185 -14.18 3.89 -5.78
CA HIS A 185 -13.10 2.96 -6.13
C HIS A 185 -13.59 1.51 -6.33
N THR A 186 -14.63 1.09 -5.61
CA THR A 186 -15.18 -0.27 -5.72
C THR A 186 -16.26 -0.38 -6.80
N GLY A 187 -16.98 0.69 -7.06
CA GLY A 187 -18.16 0.70 -7.94
C GLY A 187 -19.42 0.10 -7.30
N LEU A 188 -19.39 -0.15 -5.99
CA LEU A 188 -20.57 -0.65 -5.25
C LEU A 188 -21.50 0.49 -4.85
N ASP A 189 -22.77 0.18 -4.64
CA ASP A 189 -23.76 1.13 -4.15
C ASP A 189 -23.45 1.63 -2.74
N LEU A 190 -23.80 2.89 -2.45
CA LEU A 190 -23.57 3.53 -1.16
C LEU A 190 -24.18 2.72 -0.01
N GLU A 191 -25.41 2.24 -0.16
CA GLU A 191 -26.10 1.45 0.85
C GLU A 191 -25.35 0.17 1.20
N LYS A 192 -24.78 -0.51 0.20
CA LYS A 192 -23.95 -1.71 0.40
C LYS A 192 -22.66 -1.36 1.13
N ILE A 193 -22.00 -0.28 0.77
CA ILE A 193 -20.80 0.20 1.45
C ILE A 193 -21.10 0.55 2.91
N GLU A 194 -22.16 1.32 3.18
CA GLU A 194 -22.54 1.71 4.53
C GLU A 194 -22.81 0.50 5.44
N ARG A 195 -23.51 -0.52 4.94
CA ARG A 195 -23.75 -1.77 5.67
C ARG A 195 -22.46 -2.52 5.96
N CYS A 196 -21.56 -2.65 4.98
CA CYS A 196 -20.32 -3.38 5.14
C CYS A 196 -19.32 -2.67 6.07
N MET A 197 -19.39 -1.34 6.13
CA MET A 197 -18.49 -0.54 6.96
C MET A 197 -19.00 -0.27 8.38
N GLU A 198 -20.22 -0.72 8.72
CA GLU A 198 -20.80 -0.46 10.04
C GLU A 198 -20.03 -1.16 11.17
N ARG A 199 -19.39 -2.29 10.90
CA ARG A 199 -18.54 -3.05 11.80
C ARG A 199 -17.31 -3.55 11.05
N ASP A 200 -16.34 -4.11 11.78
CA ASP A 200 -15.14 -4.71 11.19
C ASP A 200 -15.51 -5.78 10.18
N ASN A 201 -15.24 -5.51 8.93
CA ASN A 201 -15.49 -6.42 7.81
C ASN A 201 -14.14 -6.92 7.28
N PHE A 202 -13.73 -8.09 7.75
CA PHE A 202 -12.50 -8.74 7.33
C PHE A 202 -12.69 -9.55 6.05
N MET A 203 -11.81 -9.36 5.10
CA MET A 203 -11.83 -10.01 3.80
C MET A 203 -10.51 -10.72 3.51
N SER A 204 -10.60 -11.91 2.92
CA SER A 204 -9.51 -12.54 2.18
C SER A 204 -9.24 -11.76 0.88
N PRO A 205 -8.10 -11.97 0.22
CA PRO A 205 -7.82 -11.32 -1.06
C PRO A 205 -8.87 -11.61 -2.14
N THR A 206 -9.43 -12.82 -2.17
CA THR A 206 -10.49 -13.20 -3.12
C THR A 206 -11.76 -12.40 -2.87
N GLU A 207 -12.22 -12.35 -1.60
CA GLU A 207 -13.38 -11.54 -1.21
C GLU A 207 -13.17 -10.04 -1.47
N ALA A 208 -11.94 -9.52 -1.23
CA ALA A 208 -11.59 -8.13 -1.50
C ALA A 208 -11.59 -7.80 -3.01
N LYS A 209 -11.25 -8.78 -3.87
CA LYS A 209 -11.40 -8.66 -5.33
C LYS A 209 -12.86 -8.60 -5.73
N GLU A 210 -13.71 -9.47 -5.18
CA GLU A 210 -15.16 -9.48 -5.43
C GLU A 210 -15.83 -8.19 -4.91
N PHE A 211 -15.33 -7.66 -3.79
CA PHE A 211 -15.77 -6.39 -3.23
C PHE A 211 -15.29 -5.18 -4.07
N GLY A 212 -14.28 -5.35 -4.92
CA GLY A 212 -13.75 -4.30 -5.80
C GLY A 212 -12.65 -3.43 -5.18
N ILE A 213 -12.07 -3.81 -4.05
CA ILE A 213 -10.93 -3.12 -3.42
C ILE A 213 -9.66 -3.37 -4.22
N ILE A 214 -9.48 -4.57 -4.73
CA ILE A 214 -8.32 -4.96 -5.54
C ILE A 214 -8.76 -5.54 -6.89
N ASP A 215 -7.82 -5.60 -7.82
CA ASP A 215 -8.05 -6.12 -9.17
C ASP A 215 -7.50 -7.54 -9.33
N LYS A 216 -6.36 -7.85 -8.69
CA LYS A 216 -5.67 -9.14 -8.85
C LYS A 216 -5.15 -9.69 -7.53
N VAL A 217 -5.17 -11.02 -7.41
CA VAL A 217 -4.47 -11.78 -6.34
C VAL A 217 -3.29 -12.48 -7.01
N LEU A 218 -2.07 -12.20 -6.54
CA LEU A 218 -0.85 -12.69 -7.17
C LEU A 218 -0.12 -13.64 -6.22
N SER A 219 0.07 -14.87 -6.62
CA SER A 219 0.84 -15.89 -5.89
C SER A 219 2.32 -15.93 -6.34
N HIS A 220 2.61 -15.51 -7.55
CA HIS A 220 3.98 -15.50 -8.10
C HIS A 220 4.16 -14.36 -9.12
N PRO A 221 5.33 -13.67 -9.16
CA PRO A 221 5.57 -12.57 -10.13
C PRO A 221 5.49 -13.00 -11.61
N MET A 222 5.83 -14.25 -11.93
CA MET A 222 5.86 -14.75 -13.32
C MET A 222 4.47 -15.08 -13.90
N GLN A 223 3.39 -15.01 -13.13
CA GLN A 223 2.05 -15.28 -13.65
C GLN A 223 1.51 -14.15 -14.55
N GLU A 224 2.00 -12.92 -14.39
CA GLU A 224 1.60 -11.80 -15.25
C GLU A 224 2.15 -11.92 -16.68
N GLU A 225 3.38 -12.44 -16.83
CA GLU A 225 4.01 -12.62 -18.15
C GLU A 225 3.36 -13.77 -18.93
N ALA A 226 3.00 -14.87 -18.25
CA ALA A 226 2.35 -16.02 -18.88
C ALA A 226 0.92 -15.72 -19.38
N GLU A 227 0.14 -14.93 -18.63
CA GLU A 227 -1.19 -14.48 -19.07
C GLU A 227 -1.13 -13.48 -20.23
N ALA A 228 -0.12 -12.61 -20.26
CA ALA A 228 0.08 -11.66 -21.34
C ALA A 228 0.56 -12.31 -22.64
N GLU A 229 1.35 -13.40 -22.56
CA GLU A 229 1.76 -14.18 -23.73
C GLU A 229 0.65 -15.09 -24.27
N SER A 230 -0.13 -15.72 -23.40
CA SER A 230 -1.24 -16.58 -23.83
C SER A 230 -2.34 -15.81 -24.57
N THR A 231 -2.49 -14.52 -24.29
CA THR A 231 -3.47 -13.65 -24.97
C THR A 231 -2.95 -13.14 -26.34
N LYS A 232 -1.67 -13.31 -26.63
CA LYS A 232 -1.03 -12.84 -27.88
C LYS A 232 -0.84 -13.93 -28.94
N LEU A 233 -1.13 -15.19 -28.65
CA LEU A 233 -1.04 -16.26 -29.63
C LEU A 233 -2.30 -16.24 -30.53
N PRO A 234 -2.19 -15.96 -31.83
CA PRO A 234 -3.30 -16.13 -32.76
C PRO A 234 -3.61 -17.62 -32.90
N LEU A 235 -4.89 -17.96 -32.76
CA LEU A 235 -5.38 -19.29 -33.11
C LEU A 235 -4.99 -19.55 -34.57
N LYS A 236 -4.04 -20.47 -34.83
CA LYS A 236 -3.84 -21.04 -36.13
C LYS A 236 -5.02 -21.96 -36.40
N GLU A 237 -5.91 -21.54 -37.27
CA GLU A 237 -6.87 -22.43 -37.94
C GLU A 237 -6.05 -23.34 -38.88
N ASP A 238 -5.69 -24.52 -38.42
CA ASP A 238 -5.23 -25.59 -39.32
C ASP A 238 -6.46 -26.17 -40.01
N GLY A 239 -6.73 -25.63 -41.20
CA GLY A 239 -7.69 -26.22 -42.14
C GLY A 239 -7.15 -27.57 -42.62
N ILE A 240 -7.73 -28.65 -42.13
CA ILE A 240 -7.55 -29.99 -42.71
C ILE A 240 -8.66 -30.18 -43.73
N ASP A 241 -8.34 -29.95 -45.01
CA ASP A 241 -9.14 -30.38 -46.15
C ASP A 241 -9.13 -31.91 -46.22
N TYR A 242 -10.23 -32.56 -45.88
CA TYR A 242 -10.47 -33.95 -46.24
C TYR A 242 -10.86 -34.01 -47.71
N VAL A 243 -9.89 -34.37 -48.55
CA VAL A 243 -10.19 -34.83 -49.92
C VAL A 243 -10.77 -36.23 -49.85
N SER A 244 -12.04 -36.36 -50.17
CA SER A 244 -12.70 -37.63 -50.43
C SER A 244 -12.26 -38.14 -51.81
N GLN A 245 -11.64 -39.33 -51.87
CA GLN A 245 -11.56 -40.15 -53.09
C GLN A 245 -12.03 -41.57 -52.77
N CYS A 246 -13.04 -41.97 -53.54
CA CYS A 246 -13.58 -43.30 -53.85
C CYS A 246 -14.15 -44.13 -52.74
#